data_a5a0e48bb07fd9c3c096fb8b6ada5ec5
#
_entry.id   a5a0e48bb07fd9c3c096fb8b6ada5ec5
#
_cell.length_a   1.000
_cell.length_b   1.000
_cell.length_c   1.000
_cell.angle_alpha   90.00
_cell.angle_beta   90.00
_cell.angle_gamma   90.00
#
_symmetry.space_group_name_H-M   'P 1'
#
loop_
_entity.id
_entity.type
_entity.pdbx_description
1 polymer ?
#
loop_
_entity_poly.entity_id
_entity_poly.type
_entity_poly.pdbx_seq_one_letter_code
_entity_poly.pdbx_strand_id
1 'polypeptide(L)'
;GIIGLFTRPLYESGLSALQIVLVRCAVTLIAVTIVVLFIDRKLFKIDPRDIWMFIGMGLFSIVFFNYMYFTTQQLVSLSTASVLLYMAPCFVMIMSMVLFKEKLTKNKLLALVLAFMGCVFTSGLGFGDVNIGILYGILAGFGYSLYSIFGKFALRKYSLLTTLFYTFLVATISLIPFTDVPYVISSMGDMDILLLAIGLGMLCTVLPYYLYTAGLNGMDAGKASIIAFVEPMVATIVSIIVGDEFGWTNILGIILILGSVIFLNSKSKESAQDISG
;
A
#
# COMPACT_ATOMS: atom_id res chain seq x y z
N GLY A 1 0.74 -7.94 -5.64
CA GLY A 1 0.20 -8.86 -6.64
C GLY A 1 -0.07 -10.26 -6.09
N ILE A 2 0.80 -10.84 -5.27
CA ILE A 2 0.66 -12.23 -4.78
C ILE A 2 -0.17 -12.37 -3.49
N ILE A 3 -0.67 -11.29 -2.94
CA ILE A 3 -1.37 -11.27 -1.64
C ILE A 3 -2.58 -12.23 -1.61
N GLY A 4 -3.31 -12.36 -2.72
CA GLY A 4 -4.47 -13.25 -2.84
C GLY A 4 -4.15 -14.73 -2.62
N LEU A 5 -2.92 -15.17 -2.93
CA LEU A 5 -2.50 -16.55 -2.72
C LEU A 5 -2.43 -16.93 -1.23
N PHE A 6 -2.18 -15.95 -0.37
CA PHE A 6 -2.13 -16.13 1.08
C PHE A 6 -3.46 -15.83 1.75
N THR A 7 -4.18 -14.80 1.27
CA THR A 7 -5.41 -14.36 1.94
C THR A 7 -6.59 -15.30 1.68
N ARG A 8 -6.70 -15.89 0.49
CA ARG A 8 -7.80 -16.86 0.18
C ARG A 8 -7.84 -18.03 1.17
N PRO A 9 -6.74 -18.81 1.36
CA PRO A 9 -6.75 -19.89 2.35
C PRO A 9 -7.00 -19.42 3.80
N LEU A 10 -6.52 -18.22 4.17
CA LEU A 10 -6.77 -17.65 5.48
C LEU A 10 -8.25 -17.27 5.67
N TYR A 11 -8.95 -16.81 4.63
CA TYR A 11 -10.41 -16.62 4.67
C TYR A 11 -11.16 -17.95 4.80
N GLU A 12 -10.72 -18.98 4.07
CA GLU A 12 -11.30 -20.32 4.12
C GLU A 12 -11.13 -20.97 5.49
N SER A 13 -10.07 -20.62 6.24
CA SER A 13 -9.87 -21.05 7.64
C SER A 13 -10.75 -20.29 8.65
N GLY A 14 -11.61 -19.36 8.21
CA GLY A 14 -12.56 -18.62 9.03
C GLY A 14 -12.05 -17.29 9.59
N LEU A 15 -10.84 -16.86 9.25
CA LEU A 15 -10.33 -15.55 9.65
C LEU A 15 -11.03 -14.43 8.88
N SER A 16 -11.50 -13.42 9.60
CA SER A 16 -12.06 -12.21 8.99
C SER A 16 -10.98 -11.32 8.36
N ALA A 17 -11.40 -10.40 7.49
CA ALA A 17 -10.49 -9.46 6.83
C ALA A 17 -9.63 -8.66 7.82
N LEU A 18 -10.21 -8.12 8.89
CA LEU A 18 -9.46 -7.36 9.89
C LEU A 18 -8.52 -8.25 10.72
N GLN A 19 -8.89 -9.51 10.98
CA GLN A 19 -8.00 -10.47 11.63
C GLN A 19 -6.78 -10.78 10.76
N ILE A 20 -6.96 -10.95 9.44
CA ILE A 20 -5.85 -11.13 8.50
C ILE A 20 -4.94 -9.89 8.48
N VAL A 21 -5.52 -8.67 8.54
CA VAL A 21 -4.72 -7.44 8.67
C VAL A 21 -3.97 -7.39 9.99
N LEU A 22 -4.57 -7.80 11.10
CA LEU A 22 -3.90 -7.90 12.41
C LEU A 22 -2.70 -8.86 12.33
N VAL A 23 -2.91 -10.05 11.78
CA VAL A 23 -1.87 -11.07 11.64
C VAL A 23 -0.67 -10.55 10.83
N ARG A 24 -0.91 -9.96 9.65
CA ARG A 24 0.18 -9.44 8.83
C ARG A 24 0.91 -8.26 9.49
N CYS A 25 0.20 -7.40 10.23
CA CYS A 25 0.80 -6.30 10.98
C CYS A 25 1.65 -6.83 12.16
N ALA A 26 1.15 -7.82 12.90
CA ALA A 26 1.87 -8.44 14.01
C ALA A 26 3.15 -9.16 13.54
N VAL A 27 3.07 -9.95 12.47
CA VAL A 27 4.25 -10.61 11.86
C VAL A 27 5.27 -9.57 11.42
N THR A 28 4.82 -8.47 10.79
CA THR A 28 5.71 -7.39 10.38
C THR A 28 6.35 -6.70 11.57
N LEU A 29 5.58 -6.40 12.61
CA LEU A 29 6.10 -5.80 13.84
C LEU A 29 7.18 -6.69 14.47
N ILE A 30 6.93 -8.00 14.58
CA ILE A 30 7.90 -8.97 15.12
C ILE A 30 9.16 -8.99 14.26
N ALA A 31 9.03 -9.12 12.94
CA ALA A 31 10.16 -9.16 12.02
C ALA A 31 11.03 -7.89 12.11
N VAL A 32 10.40 -6.71 12.06
CA VAL A 32 11.12 -5.43 12.16
C VAL A 32 11.74 -5.26 13.54
N THR A 33 11.06 -5.70 14.62
CA THR A 33 11.62 -5.68 15.98
C THR A 33 12.89 -6.51 16.06
N ILE A 34 12.87 -7.74 15.53
CA ILE A 34 14.06 -8.61 15.49
C ILE A 34 15.20 -7.91 14.75
N VAL A 35 14.94 -7.37 13.56
CA VAL A 35 15.96 -6.68 12.76
C VAL A 35 16.56 -5.49 13.53
N VAL A 36 15.73 -4.66 14.16
CA VAL A 36 16.17 -3.49 14.94
C VAL A 36 17.01 -3.91 16.16
N LEU A 37 16.62 -4.99 16.85
CA LEU A 37 17.39 -5.52 18.00
C LEU A 37 18.80 -5.96 17.62
N PHE A 38 18.97 -6.53 16.42
CA PHE A 38 20.28 -6.97 15.92
C PHE A 38 21.13 -5.85 15.30
N ILE A 39 20.51 -4.80 14.74
CA ILE A 39 21.25 -3.70 14.08
C ILE A 39 21.64 -2.63 15.10
N ASP A 40 20.65 -1.96 15.70
CA ASP A 40 20.88 -0.91 16.71
C ASP A 40 19.60 -0.61 17.50
N ARG A 41 19.64 -0.90 18.80
CA ARG A 41 18.53 -0.62 19.73
C ARG A 41 18.20 0.87 19.87
N LYS A 42 19.08 1.77 19.47
CA LYS A 42 18.80 3.22 19.47
C LYS A 42 17.69 3.59 18.49
N LEU A 43 17.43 2.74 17.47
CA LEU A 43 16.35 2.93 16.51
C LEU A 43 14.95 2.84 17.14
N PHE A 44 14.82 2.31 18.36
CA PHE A 44 13.56 2.37 19.13
C PHE A 44 13.31 3.73 19.80
N LYS A 45 14.25 4.67 19.72
CA LYS A 45 14.07 5.96 20.37
C LYS A 45 13.43 6.96 19.41
N ILE A 46 12.27 7.52 19.85
CA ILE A 46 11.60 8.64 19.17
C ILE A 46 11.30 9.75 20.18
N ASP A 47 11.07 10.94 19.66
CA ASP A 47 10.48 12.01 20.48
C ASP A 47 8.96 11.71 20.61
N PRO A 48 8.39 11.64 21.84
CA PRO A 48 6.95 11.43 22.02
C PRO A 48 6.07 12.45 21.28
N ARG A 49 6.60 13.64 21.01
CA ARG A 49 5.89 14.67 20.24
C ARG A 49 5.67 14.29 18.78
N ASP A 50 6.42 13.35 18.26
CA ASP A 50 6.37 12.92 16.86
C ASP A 50 5.46 11.70 16.64
N ILE A 51 4.83 11.17 17.70
CA ILE A 51 3.95 9.99 17.64
C ILE A 51 2.80 10.16 16.64
N TRP A 52 2.35 11.40 16.39
CA TRP A 52 1.29 11.71 15.45
C TRP A 52 1.59 11.23 14.01
N MET A 53 2.87 11.22 13.60
CA MET A 53 3.28 10.72 12.29
C MET A 53 2.97 9.22 12.17
N PHE A 54 3.27 8.46 13.21
CA PHE A 54 3.07 7.02 13.25
C PHE A 54 1.60 6.65 13.47
N ILE A 55 0.83 7.47 14.20
CA ILE A 55 -0.63 7.37 14.28
C ILE A 55 -1.22 7.60 12.89
N GLY A 56 -0.75 8.60 12.15
CA GLY A 56 -1.13 8.85 10.76
C GLY A 56 -0.89 7.65 9.86
N MET A 57 0.28 7.02 9.96
CA MET A 57 0.64 5.84 9.17
C MET A 57 -0.08 4.57 9.63
N GLY A 58 -0.09 4.28 10.92
CA GLY A 58 -0.63 3.02 11.46
C GLY A 58 -2.16 3.02 11.54
N LEU A 59 -2.75 4.02 12.19
CA LEU A 59 -4.19 4.07 12.40
C LEU A 59 -4.92 4.55 11.15
N PHE A 60 -4.56 5.73 10.62
CA PHE A 60 -5.31 6.29 9.49
C PHE A 60 -4.94 5.67 8.15
N SER A 61 -3.68 5.32 7.92
CA SER A 61 -3.31 4.71 6.65
C SER A 61 -3.44 3.20 6.61
N ILE A 62 -3.21 2.46 7.70
CA ILE A 62 -3.34 1.00 7.65
C ILE A 62 -4.74 0.58 8.11
N VAL A 63 -5.16 0.93 9.33
CA VAL A 63 -6.42 0.42 9.90
C VAL A 63 -7.64 1.01 9.20
N PHE A 64 -7.73 2.35 9.13
CA PHE A 64 -8.85 3.03 8.47
C PHE A 64 -8.96 2.68 7.00
N PHE A 65 -7.84 2.69 6.26
CA PHE A 65 -7.84 2.29 4.85
C PHE A 65 -8.38 0.87 4.66
N ASN A 66 -7.88 -0.12 5.41
CA ASN A 66 -8.34 -1.50 5.24
C ASN A 66 -9.83 -1.63 5.60
N TYR A 67 -10.30 -0.98 6.67
CA TYR A 67 -11.71 -0.99 7.04
C TYR A 67 -12.60 -0.42 5.92
N MET A 68 -12.24 0.75 5.38
CA MET A 68 -12.97 1.37 4.28
C MET A 68 -12.93 0.51 3.00
N TYR A 69 -11.79 -0.06 2.68
CA TYR A 69 -11.62 -0.88 1.48
C TYR A 69 -12.42 -2.18 1.55
N PHE A 70 -12.43 -2.87 2.70
CA PHE A 70 -13.27 -4.07 2.86
C PHE A 70 -14.76 -3.74 2.83
N THR A 71 -15.18 -2.61 3.41
CA THR A 71 -16.56 -2.14 3.30
C THR A 71 -16.91 -1.83 1.85
N THR A 72 -16.00 -1.23 1.09
CA THR A 72 -16.19 -0.99 -0.34
C THR A 72 -16.42 -2.29 -1.11
N GLN A 73 -15.59 -3.31 -0.88
CA GLN A 73 -15.70 -4.61 -1.55
C GLN A 73 -17.01 -5.36 -1.27
N GLN A 74 -17.70 -5.04 -0.19
CA GLN A 74 -19.03 -5.59 0.12
C GLN A 74 -20.16 -4.88 -0.63
N LEU A 75 -19.93 -3.64 -1.07
CA LEU A 75 -20.96 -2.76 -1.65
C LEU A 75 -20.83 -2.56 -3.16
N VAL A 76 -19.63 -2.76 -3.71
CA VAL A 76 -19.38 -2.62 -5.15
C VAL A 76 -18.55 -3.80 -5.66
N SER A 77 -18.42 -3.93 -6.99
CA SER A 77 -17.58 -4.96 -7.59
C SER A 77 -16.10 -4.80 -7.17
N LEU A 78 -15.36 -5.91 -7.14
CA LEU A 78 -13.95 -5.92 -6.80
C LEU A 78 -13.13 -5.02 -7.75
N SER A 79 -13.50 -4.99 -9.03
CA SER A 79 -12.91 -4.10 -10.03
C SER A 79 -13.14 -2.64 -9.70
N THR A 80 -14.38 -2.26 -9.35
CA THR A 80 -14.71 -0.88 -8.94
C THR A 80 -13.94 -0.49 -7.67
N ALA A 81 -13.88 -1.35 -6.66
CA ALA A 81 -13.13 -1.11 -5.43
C ALA A 81 -11.65 -0.86 -5.72
N SER A 82 -11.05 -1.64 -6.62
CA SER A 82 -9.64 -1.49 -7.03
C SER A 82 -9.40 -0.17 -7.75
N VAL A 83 -10.26 0.22 -8.69
CA VAL A 83 -10.14 1.50 -9.42
C VAL A 83 -10.24 2.69 -8.46
N LEU A 84 -11.17 2.63 -7.49
CA LEU A 84 -11.31 3.69 -6.47
C LEU A 84 -10.06 3.78 -5.58
N LEU A 85 -9.48 2.65 -5.18
CA LEU A 85 -8.23 2.63 -4.44
C LEU A 85 -7.08 3.27 -5.23
N TYR A 86 -7.02 3.03 -6.54
CA TYR A 86 -5.99 3.61 -7.42
C TYR A 86 -6.14 5.11 -7.66
N MET A 87 -7.14 5.76 -7.08
CA MET A 87 -7.17 7.23 -6.94
C MET A 87 -6.17 7.76 -5.90
N ALA A 88 -5.60 6.90 -5.06
CA ALA A 88 -4.67 7.29 -4.00
C ALA A 88 -3.48 8.17 -4.50
N PRO A 89 -2.80 7.90 -5.63
CA PRO A 89 -1.75 8.78 -6.13
C PRO A 89 -2.22 10.19 -6.48
N CYS A 90 -3.49 10.38 -6.85
CA CYS A 90 -4.07 11.72 -7.04
C CYS A 90 -4.08 12.49 -5.70
N PHE A 91 -4.52 11.83 -4.62
CA PHE A 91 -4.49 12.42 -3.28
C PHE A 91 -3.07 12.69 -2.80
N VAL A 92 -2.13 11.76 -3.02
CA VAL A 92 -0.71 11.97 -2.69
C VAL A 92 -0.18 13.20 -3.41
N MET A 93 -0.42 13.34 -4.72
CA MET A 93 0.06 14.47 -5.51
C MET A 93 -0.50 15.80 -5.00
N ILE A 94 -1.82 15.87 -4.72
CA ILE A 94 -2.44 17.08 -4.21
C ILE A 94 -1.86 17.44 -2.83
N MET A 95 -1.81 16.47 -1.91
CA MET A 95 -1.29 16.71 -0.56
C MET A 95 0.20 17.03 -0.57
N SER A 96 1.02 16.37 -1.39
CA SER A 96 2.46 16.64 -1.45
C SER A 96 2.76 18.02 -2.05
N MET A 97 1.95 18.48 -3.00
CA MET A 97 2.05 19.84 -3.53
C MET A 97 1.79 20.88 -2.44
N VAL A 98 0.76 20.67 -1.62
CA VAL A 98 0.38 21.62 -0.56
C VAL A 98 1.37 21.56 0.63
N LEU A 99 1.70 20.36 1.12
CA LEU A 99 2.45 20.15 2.36
C LEU A 99 3.98 20.20 2.17
N PHE A 100 4.47 19.71 1.03
CA PHE A 100 5.91 19.62 0.75
C PHE A 100 6.36 20.58 -0.33
N LYS A 101 5.43 21.34 -0.93
CA LYS A 101 5.68 22.23 -2.07
C LYS A 101 6.31 21.50 -3.27
N GLU A 102 5.98 20.22 -3.43
CA GLU A 102 6.42 19.43 -4.59
C GLU A 102 5.83 20.02 -5.87
N LYS A 103 6.64 20.20 -6.89
CA LYS A 103 6.17 20.75 -8.18
C LYS A 103 5.34 19.70 -8.91
N LEU A 104 4.11 20.09 -9.29
CA LEU A 104 3.27 19.36 -10.21
C LEU A 104 3.74 19.65 -11.63
N THR A 105 4.60 18.80 -12.18
CA THR A 105 5.05 18.93 -13.58
C THR A 105 4.03 18.30 -14.53
N LYS A 106 3.99 18.80 -15.78
CA LYS A 106 3.15 18.19 -16.83
C LYS A 106 3.45 16.70 -17.01
N ASN A 107 4.71 16.31 -16.82
CA ASN A 107 5.14 14.90 -16.91
C ASN A 107 4.57 14.03 -15.78
N LYS A 108 4.56 14.53 -14.53
CA LYS A 108 3.91 13.84 -13.41
C LYS A 108 2.42 13.66 -13.65
N LEU A 109 1.75 14.70 -14.17
CA LEU A 109 0.32 14.65 -14.46
C LEU A 109 0.02 13.66 -15.58
N LEU A 110 0.79 13.69 -16.67
CA LEU A 110 0.61 12.75 -17.78
C LEU A 110 0.89 11.31 -17.36
N ALA A 111 1.97 11.07 -16.58
CA ALA A 111 2.27 9.76 -16.06
C ALA A 111 1.15 9.24 -15.15
N LEU A 112 0.57 10.10 -14.30
CA LEU A 112 -0.56 9.75 -13.45
C LEU A 112 -1.78 9.33 -14.27
N VAL A 113 -2.13 10.10 -15.31
CA VAL A 113 -3.27 9.78 -16.18
C VAL A 113 -3.05 8.45 -16.91
N LEU A 114 -1.87 8.23 -17.48
CA LEU A 114 -1.52 6.98 -18.17
C LEU A 114 -1.57 5.78 -17.23
N ALA A 115 -1.00 5.91 -16.02
CA ALA A 115 -1.02 4.86 -15.01
C ALA A 115 -2.43 4.53 -14.53
N PHE A 116 -3.26 5.56 -14.28
CA PHE A 116 -4.65 5.39 -13.87
C PHE A 116 -5.48 4.70 -14.95
N MET A 117 -5.35 5.14 -16.22
CA MET A 117 -6.00 4.47 -17.34
C MET A 117 -5.55 3.01 -17.47
N GLY A 118 -4.27 2.74 -17.28
CA GLY A 118 -3.74 1.39 -17.25
C GLY A 118 -4.37 0.52 -16.16
N CYS A 119 -4.56 1.06 -14.95
CA CYS A 119 -5.25 0.37 -13.86
C CYS A 119 -6.73 0.08 -14.19
N VAL A 120 -7.42 1.04 -14.80
CA VAL A 120 -8.81 0.84 -15.25
C VAL A 120 -8.89 -0.32 -16.25
N PHE A 121 -7.97 -0.39 -17.21
CA PHE A 121 -7.92 -1.48 -18.18
C PHE A 121 -7.55 -2.84 -17.58
N THR A 122 -6.64 -2.89 -16.61
CA THR A 122 -6.26 -4.16 -15.92
C THR A 122 -7.34 -4.65 -14.97
N SER A 123 -8.09 -3.75 -14.34
CA SER A 123 -9.16 -4.11 -13.38
C SER A 123 -10.50 -4.46 -14.05
N GLY A 124 -10.65 -4.14 -15.34
CA GLY A 124 -11.91 -4.25 -16.07
C GLY A 124 -12.82 -3.03 -15.88
N LEU A 125 -13.59 -2.71 -16.93
CA LEU A 125 -14.56 -1.60 -16.93
C LEU A 125 -15.90 -2.09 -16.35
N GLY A 126 -16.00 -2.17 -15.04
CA GLY A 126 -17.23 -2.54 -14.35
C GLY A 126 -17.67 -1.42 -13.41
N PHE A 127 -18.19 -0.31 -13.93
CA PHE A 127 -18.92 0.65 -13.11
C PHE A 127 -20.33 0.08 -12.86
N GLY A 128 -20.53 -0.44 -11.65
CA GLY A 128 -21.86 -0.78 -11.15
C GLY A 128 -22.67 0.47 -10.80
N ASP A 129 -23.87 0.26 -10.25
CA ASP A 129 -24.73 1.35 -9.81
C ASP A 129 -24.02 2.27 -8.81
N VAL A 130 -24.26 3.60 -8.94
CA VAL A 130 -23.73 4.59 -8.00
C VAL A 130 -24.38 4.38 -6.64
N ASN A 131 -23.59 3.93 -5.67
CA ASN A 131 -24.04 3.68 -4.31
C ASN A 131 -23.01 4.21 -3.28
N ILE A 132 -23.37 4.13 -2.00
CA ILE A 132 -22.53 4.57 -0.88
C ILE A 132 -21.12 3.89 -0.88
N GLY A 133 -20.97 2.72 -1.51
CA GLY A 133 -19.69 2.02 -1.65
C GLY A 133 -18.64 2.83 -2.41
N ILE A 134 -19.07 3.71 -3.34
CA ILE A 134 -18.14 4.62 -4.03
C ILE A 134 -17.50 5.60 -3.04
N LEU A 135 -18.28 6.14 -2.11
CA LEU A 135 -17.74 7.03 -1.07
C LEU A 135 -16.73 6.31 -0.18
N TYR A 136 -17.04 5.07 0.26
CA TYR A 136 -16.10 4.26 1.03
C TYR A 136 -14.81 3.95 0.24
N GLY A 137 -14.92 3.68 -1.07
CA GLY A 137 -13.77 3.46 -1.93
C GLY A 137 -12.87 4.69 -2.09
N ILE A 138 -13.47 5.88 -2.25
CA ILE A 138 -12.72 7.15 -2.27
C ILE A 138 -12.02 7.38 -0.93
N LEU A 139 -12.70 7.15 0.20
CA LEU A 139 -12.11 7.24 1.53
C LEU A 139 -10.99 6.20 1.75
N ALA A 140 -11.12 5.00 1.18
CA ALA A 140 -10.05 4.01 1.18
C ALA A 140 -8.82 4.51 0.43
N GLY A 141 -8.99 5.04 -0.79
CA GLY A 141 -7.91 5.66 -1.56
C GLY A 141 -7.24 6.83 -0.84
N PHE A 142 -8.04 7.68 -0.18
CA PHE A 142 -7.52 8.75 0.68
C PHE A 142 -6.71 8.18 1.84
N GLY A 143 -7.25 7.22 2.62
CA GLY A 143 -6.55 6.56 3.72
C GLY A 143 -5.23 5.93 3.27
N TYR A 144 -5.23 5.21 2.15
CA TYR A 144 -4.02 4.63 1.57
C TYR A 144 -2.95 5.69 1.26
N SER A 145 -3.36 6.85 0.73
CA SER A 145 -2.46 7.96 0.39
C SER A 145 -1.74 8.56 1.59
N LEU A 146 -2.35 8.49 2.78
CA LEU A 146 -1.80 9.06 4.02
C LEU A 146 -0.48 8.37 4.43
N TYR A 147 -0.25 7.11 4.04
CA TYR A 147 1.04 6.45 4.28
C TYR A 147 2.20 7.23 3.68
N SER A 148 2.06 7.65 2.43
CA SER A 148 3.10 8.43 1.72
C SER A 148 3.34 9.78 2.38
N ILE A 149 2.28 10.43 2.83
CA ILE A 149 2.35 11.78 3.41
C ILE A 149 2.98 11.74 4.82
N PHE A 150 2.42 10.94 5.73
CA PHE A 150 2.98 10.80 7.08
C PHE A 150 4.36 10.14 7.06
N GLY A 151 4.58 9.16 6.17
CA GLY A 151 5.87 8.54 5.95
C GLY A 151 6.95 9.53 5.52
N LYS A 152 6.61 10.48 4.64
CA LYS A 152 7.53 11.54 4.24
C LYS A 152 7.91 12.47 5.40
N PHE A 153 6.97 12.77 6.32
CA PHE A 153 7.30 13.50 7.56
C PHE A 153 8.20 12.68 8.48
N ALA A 154 7.88 11.40 8.71
CA ALA A 154 8.65 10.52 9.58
C ALA A 154 10.09 10.32 9.08
N LEU A 155 10.27 10.08 7.77
CA LEU A 155 11.58 9.86 7.14
C LEU A 155 12.50 11.08 7.13
N ARG A 156 11.98 12.29 7.41
CA ARG A 156 12.82 13.50 7.63
C ARG A 156 13.57 13.47 8.96
N LYS A 157 13.09 12.72 9.95
CA LYS A 157 13.63 12.68 11.30
C LYS A 157 14.14 11.31 11.71
N TYR A 158 13.52 10.26 11.20
CA TYR A 158 13.72 8.88 11.65
C TYR A 158 14.20 7.99 10.52
N SER A 159 14.90 6.93 10.89
CA SER A 159 15.32 5.90 9.95
C SER A 159 14.11 5.14 9.40
N LEU A 160 14.32 4.46 8.27
CA LEU A 160 13.33 3.59 7.66
C LEU A 160 12.83 2.51 8.63
N LEU A 161 13.73 1.86 9.37
CA LEU A 161 13.37 0.80 10.32
C LEU A 161 12.57 1.34 11.50
N THR A 162 12.93 2.51 12.04
CA THR A 162 12.17 3.20 13.08
C THR A 162 10.75 3.52 12.58
N THR A 163 10.66 4.03 11.35
CA THR A 163 9.38 4.37 10.73
C THR A 163 8.50 3.14 10.57
N LEU A 164 9.02 2.04 10.05
CA LEU A 164 8.27 0.78 9.93
C LEU A 164 7.85 0.23 11.29
N PHE A 165 8.78 0.19 12.25
CA PHE A 165 8.49 -0.34 13.59
C PHE A 165 7.29 0.37 14.22
N TYR A 166 7.33 1.70 14.32
CA TYR A 166 6.26 2.46 14.96
C TYR A 166 4.96 2.44 14.17
N THR A 167 5.02 2.42 12.84
CA THR A 167 3.84 2.26 12.00
C THR A 167 3.11 0.97 12.29
N PHE A 168 3.82 -0.17 12.30
CA PHE A 168 3.21 -1.47 12.54
C PHE A 168 2.88 -1.71 14.01
N LEU A 169 3.59 -1.08 14.94
CA LEU A 169 3.23 -1.06 16.36
C LEU A 169 1.86 -0.38 16.56
N VAL A 170 1.69 0.82 16.02
CA VAL A 170 0.41 1.55 16.11
C VAL A 170 -0.69 0.79 15.38
N ALA A 171 -0.44 0.27 14.18
CA ALA A 171 -1.44 -0.49 13.44
C ALA A 171 -1.89 -1.75 14.21
N THR A 172 -0.94 -2.52 14.75
CA THR A 172 -1.24 -3.74 15.53
C THR A 172 -2.07 -3.41 16.76
N ILE A 173 -1.65 -2.42 17.58
CA ILE A 173 -2.37 -2.01 18.78
C ILE A 173 -3.77 -1.50 18.44
N SER A 174 -3.90 -0.70 17.38
CA SER A 174 -5.18 -0.13 16.95
C SER A 174 -6.17 -1.16 16.40
N LEU A 175 -5.71 -2.33 15.95
CA LEU A 175 -6.57 -3.41 15.44
C LEU A 175 -7.12 -4.31 16.57
N ILE A 176 -6.45 -4.36 17.74
CA ILE A 176 -6.86 -5.19 18.87
C ILE A 176 -8.35 -5.00 19.24
N PRO A 177 -8.89 -3.77 19.38
CA PRO A 177 -10.29 -3.58 19.76
C PRO A 177 -11.31 -4.04 18.70
N PHE A 178 -10.90 -4.21 17.46
CA PHE A 178 -11.76 -4.55 16.31
C PHE A 178 -11.66 -6.03 15.90
N THR A 179 -10.90 -6.83 16.64
CA THR A 179 -10.61 -8.22 16.29
C THR A 179 -10.72 -9.14 17.51
N ASP A 180 -11.15 -10.38 17.27
CA ASP A 180 -11.10 -11.43 18.29
C ASP A 180 -9.68 -12.00 18.36
N VAL A 181 -8.84 -11.38 19.20
CA VAL A 181 -7.43 -11.78 19.38
C VAL A 181 -7.27 -13.21 19.88
N PRO A 182 -8.06 -13.69 20.89
CA PRO A 182 -8.02 -15.09 21.32
C PRO A 182 -8.25 -16.07 20.17
N TYR A 183 -9.23 -15.81 19.30
CA TYR A 183 -9.48 -16.65 18.13
C TYR A 183 -8.29 -16.64 17.16
N VAL A 184 -7.71 -15.46 16.88
CA VAL A 184 -6.52 -15.35 16.03
C VAL A 184 -5.37 -16.17 16.59
N ILE A 185 -5.08 -16.07 17.89
CA ILE A 185 -4.00 -16.83 18.54
C ILE A 185 -4.28 -18.34 18.47
N SER A 186 -5.50 -18.78 18.73
CA SER A 186 -5.87 -20.21 18.64
C SER A 186 -5.71 -20.75 17.22
N SER A 187 -6.08 -19.96 16.20
CA SER A 187 -5.92 -20.33 14.79
C SER A 187 -4.44 -20.50 14.37
N MET A 188 -3.52 -19.74 14.99
CA MET A 188 -2.08 -19.90 14.76
C MET A 188 -1.49 -21.21 15.33
N GLY A 189 -2.27 -21.99 16.07
CA GLY A 189 -1.90 -23.36 16.49
C GLY A 189 -1.86 -24.35 15.33
N ASP A 190 -2.54 -24.07 14.23
CA ASP A 190 -2.44 -24.82 12.99
C ASP A 190 -1.19 -24.37 12.21
N MET A 191 -0.32 -25.34 11.85
CA MET A 191 0.95 -25.05 11.19
C MET A 191 0.77 -24.47 9.78
N ASP A 192 -0.26 -24.87 9.06
CA ASP A 192 -0.52 -24.37 7.70
C ASP A 192 -0.98 -22.91 7.76
N ILE A 193 -1.88 -22.59 8.71
CA ILE A 193 -2.32 -21.22 8.96
C ILE A 193 -1.14 -20.33 9.39
N LEU A 194 -0.30 -20.82 10.28
CA LEU A 194 0.88 -20.10 10.74
C LEU A 194 1.88 -19.82 9.60
N LEU A 195 2.15 -20.78 8.74
CA LEU A 195 3.04 -20.62 7.60
C LEU A 195 2.46 -19.62 6.58
N LEU A 196 1.15 -19.68 6.32
CA LEU A 196 0.46 -18.70 5.47
C LEU A 196 0.53 -17.28 6.07
N ALA A 197 0.34 -17.16 7.39
CA ALA A 197 0.44 -15.90 8.12
C ALA A 197 1.85 -15.29 8.04
N ILE A 198 2.88 -16.10 8.24
CA ILE A 198 4.30 -15.70 8.11
C ILE A 198 4.59 -15.29 6.65
N GLY A 199 4.19 -16.10 5.68
CA GLY A 199 4.33 -15.79 4.26
C GLY A 199 3.68 -14.46 3.88
N LEU A 200 2.43 -14.24 4.30
CA LEU A 200 1.69 -13.01 4.10
C LEU A 200 2.41 -11.80 4.74
N GLY A 201 2.84 -11.94 5.98
CA GLY A 201 3.56 -10.88 6.69
C GLY A 201 4.91 -10.56 6.06
N MET A 202 5.72 -11.55 5.76
CA MET A 202 7.07 -11.33 5.22
C MET A 202 7.06 -10.89 3.75
N LEU A 203 6.38 -11.64 2.87
CA LEU A 203 6.44 -11.42 1.42
C LEU A 203 5.48 -10.32 0.95
N CYS A 204 4.31 -10.22 1.58
CA CYS A 204 3.28 -9.28 1.14
C CYS A 204 3.17 -8.02 2.01
N THR A 205 3.92 -7.94 3.11
CA THR A 205 3.90 -6.77 4.00
C THR A 205 5.31 -6.25 4.29
N VAL A 206 6.18 -6.99 4.96
CA VAL A 206 7.55 -6.50 5.28
C VAL A 206 8.27 -6.03 4.02
N LEU A 207 8.40 -6.89 3.02
CA LEU A 207 9.17 -6.59 1.82
C LEU A 207 8.58 -5.40 1.03
N PRO A 208 7.28 -5.35 0.69
CA PRO A 208 6.71 -4.22 -0.04
C PRO A 208 6.79 -2.90 0.72
N TYR A 209 6.47 -2.91 2.02
CA TYR A 209 6.54 -1.69 2.83
C TYR A 209 7.97 -1.20 3.04
N TYR A 210 8.93 -2.11 3.18
CA TYR A 210 10.35 -1.76 3.22
C TYR A 210 10.79 -1.09 1.92
N LEU A 211 10.52 -1.71 0.78
CA LEU A 211 10.90 -1.19 -0.54
C LEU A 211 10.19 0.14 -0.84
N TYR A 212 8.89 0.23 -0.54
CA TYR A 212 8.15 1.47 -0.75
C TYR A 212 8.67 2.61 0.13
N THR A 213 8.89 2.34 1.42
CA THR A 213 9.41 3.34 2.37
C THR A 213 10.85 3.76 2.02
N ALA A 214 11.68 2.84 1.53
CA ALA A 214 13.00 3.14 1.01
C ALA A 214 12.94 4.06 -0.22
N GLY A 215 12.05 3.74 -1.17
CA GLY A 215 11.78 4.59 -2.33
C GLY A 215 11.28 5.98 -1.93
N LEU A 216 10.33 6.04 -1.00
CA LEU A 216 9.78 7.30 -0.48
C LEU A 216 10.84 8.19 0.18
N ASN A 217 11.86 7.59 0.81
CA ASN A 217 12.99 8.33 1.40
C ASN A 217 13.85 9.04 0.33
N GLY A 218 14.00 8.42 -0.84
CA GLY A 218 14.89 8.89 -1.91
C GLY A 218 14.23 9.75 -3.00
N MET A 219 12.89 9.90 -3.01
CA MET A 219 12.18 10.63 -4.08
C MET A 219 10.94 11.38 -3.57
N ASP A 220 10.34 12.22 -4.43
CA ASP A 220 9.07 12.89 -4.16
C ASP A 220 7.95 11.89 -3.88
N ALA A 221 7.05 12.21 -2.95
CA ALA A 221 5.93 11.35 -2.58
C ALA A 221 5.00 11.08 -3.79
N GLY A 222 4.73 12.11 -4.60
CA GLY A 222 3.96 11.95 -5.82
C GLY A 222 4.62 11.00 -6.83
N LYS A 223 5.94 11.03 -6.97
CA LYS A 223 6.67 10.11 -7.85
C LYS A 223 6.64 8.68 -7.33
N ALA A 224 6.85 8.48 -6.02
CA ALA A 224 6.79 7.17 -5.39
C ALA A 224 5.41 6.52 -5.55
N SER A 225 4.33 7.29 -5.39
CA SER A 225 2.96 6.80 -5.51
C SER A 225 2.59 6.39 -6.95
N ILE A 226 3.11 7.08 -7.99
CA ILE A 226 2.91 6.67 -9.38
C ILE A 226 3.66 5.36 -9.68
N ILE A 227 4.88 5.19 -9.17
CA ILE A 227 5.65 3.95 -9.35
C ILE A 227 4.91 2.75 -8.71
N ALA A 228 4.17 2.97 -7.62
CA ALA A 228 3.36 1.93 -6.98
C ALA A 228 2.27 1.34 -7.89
N PHE A 229 1.86 2.01 -8.97
CA PHE A 229 0.97 1.42 -9.99
C PHE A 229 1.54 0.17 -10.70
N VAL A 230 2.79 -0.17 -10.47
CA VAL A 230 3.32 -1.49 -10.87
C VAL A 230 2.61 -2.64 -10.13
N GLU A 231 2.02 -2.37 -8.97
CA GLU A 231 1.29 -3.38 -8.18
C GLU A 231 0.15 -4.06 -8.95
N PRO A 232 -0.83 -3.34 -9.55
CA PRO A 232 -1.90 -3.97 -10.34
C PRO A 232 -1.37 -4.71 -11.59
N MET A 233 -0.28 -4.24 -12.18
CA MET A 233 0.36 -4.95 -13.27
C MET A 233 0.87 -6.33 -12.81
N VAL A 234 1.58 -6.38 -11.70
CA VAL A 234 2.07 -7.65 -11.12
C VAL A 234 0.90 -8.54 -10.70
N ALA A 235 -0.18 -7.96 -10.13
CA ALA A 235 -1.39 -8.71 -9.78
C ALA A 235 -2.00 -9.38 -11.02
N THR A 236 -2.11 -8.67 -12.14
CA THR A 236 -2.62 -9.19 -13.40
C THR A 236 -1.74 -10.32 -13.95
N ILE A 237 -0.41 -10.18 -13.91
CA ILE A 237 0.51 -11.23 -14.36
C ILE A 237 0.35 -12.51 -13.51
N VAL A 238 0.24 -12.36 -12.19
CA VAL A 238 0.04 -13.50 -11.29
C VAL A 238 -1.31 -14.17 -11.52
N SER A 239 -2.36 -13.38 -11.73
CA SER A 239 -3.72 -13.88 -12.07
C SER A 239 -3.71 -14.77 -13.29
N ILE A 240 -2.97 -14.38 -14.36
CA ILE A 240 -2.79 -15.20 -15.56
C ILE A 240 -2.09 -16.53 -15.24
N ILE A 241 -1.03 -16.49 -14.42
CA ILE A 241 -0.28 -17.70 -14.04
C ILE A 241 -1.17 -18.69 -13.27
N VAL A 242 -2.11 -18.16 -12.48
CA VAL A 242 -3.07 -18.97 -11.70
C VAL A 242 -4.24 -19.49 -12.56
N GLY A 243 -4.36 -19.03 -13.81
CA GLY A 243 -5.34 -19.54 -14.78
C GLY A 243 -6.58 -18.68 -14.97
N ASP A 244 -6.57 -17.43 -14.52
CA ASP A 244 -7.63 -16.48 -14.81
C ASP A 244 -7.63 -16.07 -16.29
N GLU A 245 -8.80 -15.72 -16.82
CA GLU A 245 -8.95 -15.28 -18.21
C GLU A 245 -8.13 -14.03 -18.50
N PHE A 246 -7.36 -14.07 -19.58
CA PHE A 246 -6.50 -12.99 -20.02
C PHE A 246 -7.02 -12.36 -21.31
N GLY A 247 -7.52 -11.14 -21.19
CA GLY A 247 -8.00 -10.36 -22.33
C GLY A 247 -6.94 -9.37 -22.85
N TRP A 248 -7.11 -8.93 -24.07
CA TRP A 248 -6.23 -7.92 -24.68
C TRP A 248 -6.26 -6.57 -23.93
N THR A 249 -7.33 -6.27 -23.18
CA THR A 249 -7.43 -5.10 -22.30
C THR A 249 -6.37 -5.13 -21.19
N ASN A 250 -6.05 -6.29 -20.68
CA ASN A 250 -5.01 -6.49 -19.68
C ASN A 250 -3.63 -6.16 -20.26
N ILE A 251 -3.37 -6.57 -21.52
CA ILE A 251 -2.11 -6.22 -22.23
C ILE A 251 -1.99 -4.70 -22.37
N LEU A 252 -3.04 -4.03 -22.82
CA LEU A 252 -3.06 -2.58 -22.97
C LEU A 252 -2.82 -1.88 -21.62
N GLY A 253 -3.47 -2.36 -20.56
CA GLY A 253 -3.29 -1.83 -19.20
C GLY A 253 -1.85 -1.96 -18.72
N ILE A 254 -1.23 -3.12 -18.89
CA ILE A 254 0.19 -3.34 -18.53
C ILE A 254 1.11 -2.40 -19.31
N ILE A 255 0.90 -2.24 -20.62
CA ILE A 255 1.70 -1.33 -21.47
C ILE A 255 1.57 0.11 -20.99
N LEU A 256 0.36 0.58 -20.65
CA LEU A 256 0.13 1.93 -20.16
C LEU A 256 0.82 2.16 -18.80
N ILE A 257 0.75 1.21 -17.88
CA ILE A 257 1.42 1.31 -16.57
C ILE A 257 2.94 1.37 -16.75
N LEU A 258 3.53 0.43 -17.47
CA LEU A 258 4.97 0.42 -17.73
C LEU A 258 5.41 1.69 -18.47
N GLY A 259 4.67 2.10 -19.49
CA GLY A 259 4.92 3.33 -20.24
C GLY A 259 4.92 4.55 -19.32
N SER A 260 3.97 4.64 -18.38
CA SER A 260 3.91 5.75 -17.43
C SER A 260 5.13 5.82 -16.52
N VAL A 261 5.59 4.68 -16.00
CA VAL A 261 6.76 4.59 -15.11
C VAL A 261 8.04 4.92 -15.86
N ILE A 262 8.21 4.41 -17.08
CA ILE A 262 9.37 4.72 -17.94
C ILE A 262 9.39 6.21 -18.28
N PHE A 263 8.25 6.76 -18.71
CA PHE A 263 8.10 8.17 -19.03
C PHE A 263 8.44 9.08 -17.85
N LEU A 264 7.96 8.73 -16.66
CA LEU A 264 8.23 9.47 -15.43
C LEU A 264 9.73 9.51 -15.08
N ASN A 265 10.44 8.41 -15.34
CA ASN A 265 11.86 8.28 -14.99
C ASN A 265 12.81 8.84 -16.06
N SER A 266 12.48 8.77 -17.35
CA SER A 266 13.34 9.24 -18.46
C SER A 266 13.57 10.75 -18.36
N LYS A 267 12.53 11.54 -18.16
CA LYS A 267 12.63 13.00 -18.08
C LYS A 267 13.16 13.54 -16.73
N SER A 268 13.21 12.71 -15.70
CA SER A 268 13.88 13.08 -14.46
C SER A 268 15.41 13.14 -14.60
N LYS A 269 15.98 12.40 -15.57
CA LYS A 269 17.41 12.41 -15.89
C LYS A 269 17.81 13.63 -16.73
N GLU A 270 16.97 14.05 -17.69
CA GLU A 270 17.24 15.25 -18.51
C GLU A 270 17.29 16.51 -17.63
N SER A 271 16.35 16.68 -16.69
CA SER A 271 16.35 17.83 -15.78
C SER A 271 17.53 17.86 -14.79
N ALA A 272 18.17 16.73 -14.51
CA ALA A 272 19.35 16.66 -13.66
C ALA A 272 20.64 16.98 -14.46
N GLN A 273 20.68 16.70 -15.75
CA GLN A 273 21.80 17.03 -16.63
C GLN A 273 21.85 18.51 -17.02
N ASP A 274 20.68 19.15 -17.21
CA ASP A 274 20.58 20.59 -17.50
C ASP A 274 20.98 21.51 -16.34
N ILE A 275 21.11 20.97 -15.10
CA ILE A 275 21.54 21.72 -13.91
C ILE A 275 23.06 21.53 -13.64
N SER A 276 23.67 20.53 -14.26
CA SER A 276 25.09 20.17 -14.08
C SER A 276 25.99 20.59 -15.25
N GLY A 277 25.48 21.20 -16.30
CA GLY A 277 26.19 21.83 -17.40
C GLY A 277 26.04 23.35 -17.37
#